data_1efedee0195bec1f0b9f39db0878912a
#
_entry.id   1efedee0195bec1f0b9f39db0878912a
#
_cell.length_a   1.000
_cell.length_b   1.000
_cell.length_c   1.000
_cell.angle_alpha   90.00
_cell.angle_beta   90.00
_cell.angle_gamma   90.00
#
_symmetry.space_group_name_H-M   'P 1'
#
loop_
_entity.id
_entity.type
_entity.pdbx_description
1 polymer ?
#
loop_
_entity_poly.entity_id
_entity_poly.type
_entity_poly.pdbx_seq_one_letter_code
_entity_poly.pdbx_strand_id
1 'polypeptide(L)'
;MKKRTASFISLAVAASALMAFAQAPPPPAPPAAGRGAQQPMPPGPNPNSQYRLGPDSMAQEGVPKGEIRGPYTLPSNAYPGTQHTYWVYVPAQYDPAVPASLMVFQDGQAFKDENGDLRAQNVMDNLIYRREIPVMLGVFINPGRRPDQVEPSPQTGWGDGTTNRGIEYNTPDDKYPRVITEELMPALYKDYNISKDPEQHGIGGSSSGAIAAFAVAWERPNHFRKVLSNVGSFVNLQGGYVYPERVLASEKKPIRVFLCDGRNDNRGLRAGGAYDEKRDWFYQNVRLMKALTQKGYDVNYSWSMNLHGQKFGGMILPEMMRWLWRDGPVSTDPNDMVERSLRQPPAKK
;
A
#
# COMPACT_ATOMS: atom_id res chain seq x y z
N MET A 1 -79.89 21.46 48.11
CA MET A 1 -79.56 21.82 46.69
C MET A 1 -78.05 21.93 46.52
N LYS A 2 -77.39 20.92 45.95
CA LYS A 2 -75.93 20.91 45.70
C LYS A 2 -75.68 21.03 44.19
N LYS A 3 -75.09 22.13 43.81
CA LYS A 3 -74.64 22.36 42.43
C LYS A 3 -73.35 21.58 42.16
N ARG A 4 -73.36 20.71 41.14
CA ARG A 4 -72.15 20.04 40.65
C ARG A 4 -71.55 20.91 39.55
N THR A 5 -70.36 21.33 39.70
CA THR A 5 -69.52 21.99 38.72
C THR A 5 -68.76 20.91 37.93
N ALA A 6 -68.93 20.89 36.63
CA ALA A 6 -68.17 20.04 35.75
C ALA A 6 -66.91 20.77 35.27
N SER A 7 -65.76 20.20 35.56
CA SER A 7 -64.48 20.67 34.99
C SER A 7 -64.22 20.01 33.63
N PHE A 8 -64.06 20.84 32.61
CA PHE A 8 -63.58 20.41 31.32
C PHE A 8 -62.03 20.42 31.33
N ILE A 9 -61.43 19.26 31.14
CA ILE A 9 -59.98 19.12 30.91
C ILE A 9 -59.79 19.20 29.42
N SER A 10 -59.16 20.28 28.95
CA SER A 10 -58.71 20.43 27.56
C SER A 10 -57.36 19.73 27.40
N LEU A 11 -57.37 18.70 26.55
CA LEU A 11 -56.16 17.96 26.15
C LEU A 11 -55.49 18.71 24.97
N ALA A 12 -54.40 19.41 25.24
CA ALA A 12 -53.57 20.02 24.23
C ALA A 12 -52.65 18.95 23.62
N VAL A 13 -52.92 18.56 22.36
CA VAL A 13 -52.00 17.70 21.57
C VAL A 13 -50.92 18.59 20.99
N ALA A 14 -49.71 18.49 21.54
CA ALA A 14 -48.54 19.13 20.95
C ALA A 14 -48.03 18.28 19.78
N ALA A 15 -48.27 18.74 18.55
CA ALA A 15 -47.67 18.17 17.33
C ALA A 15 -46.19 18.60 17.25
N SER A 16 -45.27 17.70 17.60
CA SER A 16 -43.83 17.90 17.36
C SER A 16 -43.52 17.71 15.90
N ALA A 17 -43.34 18.79 15.15
CA ALA A 17 -42.81 18.75 13.79
C ALA A 17 -41.31 18.42 13.86
N LEU A 18 -40.94 17.17 13.50
CA LEU A 18 -39.55 16.84 13.20
C LEU A 18 -39.14 17.59 11.93
N MET A 19 -38.38 18.65 12.06
CA MET A 19 -37.65 19.23 10.95
C MET A 19 -36.49 18.30 10.61
N ALA A 20 -36.61 17.53 9.53
CA ALA A 20 -35.50 16.86 8.90
C ALA A 20 -34.57 17.93 8.32
N PHE A 21 -33.46 18.18 8.96
CA PHE A 21 -32.37 18.94 8.34
C PHE A 21 -31.81 18.08 7.20
N ALA A 22 -32.21 18.40 5.97
CA ALA A 22 -31.52 17.92 4.79
C ALA A 22 -30.08 18.43 4.84
N GLN A 23 -29.12 17.55 5.14
CA GLN A 23 -27.71 17.86 5.01
C GLN A 23 -27.46 18.29 3.57
N ALA A 24 -26.89 19.48 3.38
CA ALA A 24 -26.43 19.93 2.09
C ALA A 24 -25.46 18.89 1.51
N PRO A 25 -25.52 18.57 0.21
CA PRO A 25 -24.57 17.66 -0.39
C PRO A 25 -23.14 18.18 -0.12
N PRO A 26 -22.19 17.27 0.15
CA PRO A 26 -20.79 17.68 0.35
C PRO A 26 -20.31 18.47 -0.87
N PRO A 27 -19.47 19.48 -0.68
CA PRO A 27 -18.92 20.24 -1.80
C PRO A 27 -18.23 19.29 -2.78
N PRO A 28 -18.27 19.57 -4.09
CA PRO A 28 -17.60 18.75 -5.09
C PRO A 28 -16.12 18.67 -4.72
N ALA A 29 -15.55 17.45 -4.80
CA ALA A 29 -14.14 17.23 -4.58
C ALA A 29 -13.34 18.18 -5.47
N PRO A 30 -12.26 18.81 -4.94
CA PRO A 30 -11.42 19.65 -5.80
C PRO A 30 -10.96 18.81 -7.00
N PRO A 31 -10.87 19.41 -8.20
CA PRO A 31 -10.43 18.69 -9.38
C PRO A 31 -9.09 18.03 -9.07
N ALA A 32 -9.00 16.74 -9.39
CA ALA A 32 -7.76 15.97 -9.22
C ALA A 32 -6.63 16.84 -9.79
N ALA A 33 -5.59 17.07 -8.96
CA ALA A 33 -4.43 17.83 -9.41
C ALA A 33 -3.88 17.08 -10.62
N GLY A 34 -4.14 17.59 -11.81
CA GLY A 34 -3.81 16.94 -13.07
C GLY A 34 -2.37 16.48 -13.03
N ARG A 35 -2.08 15.29 -13.52
CA ARG A 35 -0.72 14.82 -13.75
C ARG A 35 0.02 16.00 -14.39
N GLY A 36 1.08 16.50 -13.75
CA GLY A 36 1.94 17.48 -14.37
C GLY A 36 2.29 16.95 -15.75
N ALA A 37 2.28 17.82 -16.78
CA ALA A 37 2.55 17.42 -18.13
C ALA A 37 3.76 16.45 -18.13
N GLN A 38 3.60 15.27 -18.71
CA GLN A 38 4.70 14.31 -18.80
C GLN A 38 5.88 15.05 -19.40
N GLN A 39 7.00 15.01 -18.69
CA GLN A 39 8.21 15.67 -19.17
C GLN A 39 8.60 15.07 -20.54
N PRO A 40 9.10 15.88 -21.46
CA PRO A 40 9.69 15.35 -22.67
C PRO A 40 10.73 14.31 -22.32
N MET A 41 10.65 13.15 -22.96
CA MET A 41 11.70 12.13 -22.79
C MET A 41 13.06 12.76 -23.09
N PRO A 42 14.10 12.41 -22.31
CA PRO A 42 15.46 12.84 -22.64
C PRO A 42 15.82 12.38 -24.05
N PRO A 43 16.65 13.14 -24.77
CA PRO A 43 17.14 12.72 -26.08
C PRO A 43 17.80 11.35 -26.03
N GLY A 44 17.51 10.48 -27.00
CA GLY A 44 18.09 9.14 -27.08
C GLY A 44 17.07 8.01 -26.86
N PRO A 45 17.54 6.76 -26.69
CA PRO A 45 16.69 5.63 -26.43
C PRO A 45 15.89 5.79 -25.13
N ASN A 46 14.66 5.26 -25.08
CA ASN A 46 13.85 5.25 -23.87
C ASN A 46 14.64 4.63 -22.70
N PRO A 47 14.94 5.38 -21.62
CA PRO A 47 15.73 4.88 -20.49
C PRO A 47 15.15 3.61 -19.85
N ASN A 48 13.85 3.39 -19.95
CA ASN A 48 13.20 2.19 -19.40
C ASN A 48 13.40 0.95 -20.28
N SER A 49 13.86 1.10 -21.52
CA SER A 49 14.01 -0.02 -22.44
C SER A 49 15.10 -1.04 -22.04
N GLN A 50 16.05 -0.64 -21.20
CA GLN A 50 17.13 -1.49 -20.71
C GLN A 50 16.74 -2.38 -19.53
N TYR A 51 15.65 -2.07 -18.82
CA TYR A 51 15.25 -2.84 -17.65
C TYR A 51 14.43 -4.07 -18.06
N ARG A 52 14.87 -5.24 -17.60
CA ARG A 52 14.26 -6.55 -17.87
C ARG A 52 14.06 -7.28 -16.56
N LEU A 53 12.95 -8.01 -16.46
CA LEU A 53 12.71 -8.91 -15.34
C LEU A 53 13.73 -10.07 -15.39
N GLY A 54 14.33 -10.34 -14.23
CA GLY A 54 15.19 -11.50 -14.04
C GLY A 54 14.40 -12.78 -13.76
N PRO A 55 15.11 -13.93 -13.64
CA PRO A 55 14.48 -15.22 -13.37
C PRO A 55 13.59 -15.23 -12.12
N ASP A 56 13.97 -14.47 -11.09
CA ASP A 56 13.24 -14.41 -9.83
C ASP A 56 11.84 -13.79 -9.94
N SER A 57 11.59 -13.04 -11.00
CA SER A 57 10.28 -12.45 -11.31
C SER A 57 9.47 -13.27 -12.32
N MET A 58 9.95 -14.45 -12.70
CA MET A 58 9.30 -15.34 -13.65
C MET A 58 8.85 -16.62 -12.95
N ALA A 59 7.76 -17.22 -13.43
CA ALA A 59 7.38 -18.56 -12.98
C ALA A 59 8.51 -19.55 -13.31
N GLN A 60 8.89 -20.39 -12.36
CA GLN A 60 9.98 -21.35 -12.50
C GLN A 60 9.46 -22.77 -12.33
N GLU A 61 10.00 -23.69 -13.13
CA GLU A 61 9.69 -25.12 -13.02
C GLU A 61 10.13 -25.64 -11.63
N GLY A 62 9.31 -26.46 -11.01
CA GLY A 62 9.57 -27.04 -9.68
C GLY A 62 9.35 -26.10 -8.50
N VAL A 63 9.02 -24.82 -8.74
CA VAL A 63 8.62 -23.89 -7.67
C VAL A 63 7.11 -23.98 -7.46
N PRO A 64 6.64 -24.39 -6.28
CA PRO A 64 5.21 -24.43 -6.00
C PRO A 64 4.58 -23.05 -6.08
N LYS A 65 3.51 -22.92 -6.86
CA LYS A 65 2.79 -21.66 -7.04
C LYS A 65 1.81 -21.47 -5.89
N GLY A 66 1.86 -20.28 -5.25
CA GLY A 66 0.85 -19.85 -4.29
C GLY A 66 -0.48 -19.49 -4.97
N GLU A 67 -1.50 -19.32 -4.16
CA GLU A 67 -2.87 -19.00 -4.56
C GLU A 67 -3.19 -17.52 -4.29
N ILE A 68 -3.84 -16.83 -5.23
CA ILE A 68 -4.44 -15.51 -4.99
C ILE A 68 -5.93 -15.69 -4.72
N ARG A 69 -6.36 -15.33 -3.52
CA ARG A 69 -7.76 -15.38 -3.06
C ARG A 69 -8.39 -13.99 -3.13
N GLY A 70 -9.65 -13.94 -3.46
CA GLY A 70 -10.42 -12.71 -3.64
C GLY A 70 -10.92 -12.56 -5.08
N PRO A 71 -11.43 -11.40 -5.49
CA PRO A 71 -11.41 -10.13 -4.74
C PRO A 71 -12.32 -10.13 -3.50
N TYR A 72 -11.86 -9.43 -2.46
CA TYR A 72 -12.64 -9.11 -1.27
C TYR A 72 -12.94 -7.61 -1.23
N THR A 73 -14.07 -7.26 -0.66
CA THR A 73 -14.47 -5.86 -0.46
C THR A 73 -14.32 -5.48 1.01
N LEU A 74 -13.66 -4.36 1.27
CA LEU A 74 -13.45 -3.78 2.59
C LEU A 74 -14.11 -2.40 2.63
N PRO A 75 -15.31 -2.24 3.22
CA PRO A 75 -15.88 -0.94 3.49
C PRO A 75 -15.01 -0.14 4.44
N SER A 76 -14.89 1.18 4.23
CA SER A 76 -14.02 2.03 5.05
C SER A 76 -14.82 2.93 5.99
N ASN A 77 -14.46 2.90 7.27
CA ASN A 77 -14.89 3.86 8.27
C ASN A 77 -14.00 5.11 8.29
N ALA A 78 -12.71 4.95 7.98
CA ALA A 78 -11.78 6.07 7.87
C ALA A 78 -12.15 7.02 6.71
N TYR A 79 -12.73 6.47 5.63
CA TYR A 79 -13.25 7.21 4.48
C TYR A 79 -14.70 6.80 4.20
N PRO A 80 -15.69 7.33 4.95
CA PRO A 80 -17.08 6.90 4.85
C PRO A 80 -17.63 7.00 3.43
N GLY A 81 -18.38 5.97 3.01
CA GLY A 81 -18.95 5.87 1.66
C GLY A 81 -17.99 5.32 0.61
N THR A 82 -16.76 4.96 0.99
CA THR A 82 -15.80 4.27 0.11
C THR A 82 -15.59 2.82 0.54
N GLN A 83 -15.05 2.05 -0.36
CA GLN A 83 -14.64 0.66 -0.14
C GLN A 83 -13.33 0.38 -0.87
N HIS A 84 -12.53 -0.52 -0.31
CA HIS A 84 -11.30 -1.01 -0.94
C HIS A 84 -11.52 -2.42 -1.46
N THR A 85 -10.93 -2.75 -2.59
CA THR A 85 -10.83 -4.12 -3.08
C THR A 85 -9.45 -4.66 -2.75
N TYR A 86 -9.38 -5.88 -2.21
CA TYR A 86 -8.11 -6.52 -1.93
C TYR A 86 -8.11 -8.01 -2.28
N TRP A 87 -6.92 -8.53 -2.47
CA TRP A 87 -6.64 -9.95 -2.69
C TRP A 87 -5.58 -10.40 -1.71
N VAL A 88 -5.60 -11.68 -1.38
CA VAL A 88 -4.61 -12.31 -0.49
C VAL A 88 -3.87 -13.39 -1.26
N TYR A 89 -2.57 -13.22 -1.40
CA TYR A 89 -1.66 -14.27 -1.85
C TYR A 89 -1.34 -15.16 -0.67
N VAL A 90 -1.54 -16.46 -0.85
CA VAL A 90 -1.23 -17.51 0.12
C VAL A 90 -0.18 -18.42 -0.50
N PRO A 91 1.08 -18.42 -0.01
CA PRO A 91 2.11 -19.30 -0.57
C PRO A 91 1.77 -20.76 -0.34
N ALA A 92 2.28 -21.64 -1.22
CA ALA A 92 2.09 -23.08 -1.09
C ALA A 92 2.62 -23.63 0.25
N GLN A 93 3.61 -22.96 0.84
CA GLN A 93 4.23 -23.32 2.12
C GLN A 93 3.45 -22.84 3.35
N TYR A 94 2.36 -22.07 3.18
CA TYR A 94 1.59 -21.56 4.31
C TYR A 94 0.97 -22.69 5.14
N ASP A 95 1.27 -22.69 6.44
CA ASP A 95 0.65 -23.56 7.44
C ASP A 95 -0.14 -22.69 8.44
N PRO A 96 -1.46 -22.88 8.56
CA PRO A 96 -2.25 -22.11 9.52
C PRO A 96 -1.91 -22.40 11.00
N ALA A 97 -1.15 -23.46 11.29
CA ALA A 97 -0.64 -23.70 12.63
C ALA A 97 0.57 -22.81 13.00
N VAL A 98 1.25 -22.23 11.99
CA VAL A 98 2.45 -21.40 12.17
C VAL A 98 2.14 -19.97 11.77
N PRO A 99 2.38 -18.97 12.64
CA PRO A 99 2.18 -17.57 12.27
C PRO A 99 3.06 -17.16 11.08
N ALA A 100 2.44 -16.71 10.00
CA ALA A 100 3.14 -16.23 8.79
C ALA A 100 3.50 -14.75 8.91
N SER A 101 4.55 -14.33 8.21
CA SER A 101 4.84 -12.91 7.96
C SER A 101 3.78 -12.29 7.05
N LEU A 102 3.75 -10.96 6.94
CA LEU A 102 2.79 -10.22 6.12
C LEU A 102 3.51 -9.18 5.26
N MET A 103 3.18 -9.13 3.97
CA MET A 103 3.57 -8.05 3.07
C MET A 103 2.34 -7.44 2.41
N VAL A 104 2.08 -6.15 2.59
CA VAL A 104 0.96 -5.43 2.00
C VAL A 104 1.45 -4.55 0.86
N PHE A 105 0.84 -4.68 -0.32
CA PHE A 105 1.17 -3.89 -1.51
C PHE A 105 0.03 -2.95 -1.87
N GLN A 106 0.34 -1.67 -1.96
CA GLN A 106 -0.57 -0.63 -2.41
C GLN A 106 -0.70 -0.67 -3.95
N ASP A 107 -1.84 -0.24 -4.50
CA ASP A 107 -2.15 -0.42 -5.92
C ASP A 107 -2.08 -1.90 -6.32
N GLY A 108 -2.80 -2.73 -5.58
CA GLY A 108 -2.70 -4.19 -5.62
C GLY A 108 -2.86 -4.79 -7.01
N GLN A 109 -3.70 -4.19 -7.88
CA GLN A 109 -3.88 -4.62 -9.26
C GLN A 109 -2.57 -4.66 -10.06
N ALA A 110 -1.62 -3.76 -9.74
CA ALA A 110 -0.35 -3.70 -10.46
C ALA A 110 0.67 -4.71 -9.93
N PHE A 111 0.71 -4.90 -8.60
CA PHE A 111 1.65 -5.84 -7.99
C PHE A 111 1.27 -7.31 -8.26
N LYS A 112 -0.04 -7.63 -8.33
CA LYS A 112 -0.51 -8.99 -8.60
C LYS A 112 -0.55 -9.36 -10.08
N ASP A 113 -0.39 -8.40 -11.00
CA ASP A 113 -0.46 -8.66 -12.45
C ASP A 113 0.69 -9.58 -12.89
N GLU A 114 0.33 -10.78 -13.34
CA GLU A 114 1.28 -11.79 -13.82
C GLU A 114 2.03 -11.36 -15.09
N ASN A 115 1.47 -10.44 -15.86
CA ASN A 115 2.03 -9.91 -17.09
C ASN A 115 2.62 -8.50 -16.93
N GLY A 116 2.46 -7.92 -15.73
CA GLY A 116 2.95 -6.60 -15.41
C GLY A 116 4.47 -6.54 -15.19
N ASP A 117 4.91 -5.37 -14.80
CA ASP A 117 6.33 -5.11 -14.51
C ASP A 117 6.76 -5.62 -13.13
N LEU A 118 5.84 -5.79 -12.16
CA LEU A 118 6.18 -6.09 -10.75
C LEU A 118 6.11 -7.58 -10.42
N ARG A 119 5.06 -8.29 -10.86
CA ARG A 119 4.89 -9.75 -10.71
C ARG A 119 5.20 -10.27 -9.29
N ALA A 120 4.68 -9.59 -8.29
CA ALA A 120 5.05 -9.87 -6.90
C ALA A 120 4.75 -11.31 -6.45
N GLN A 121 3.71 -11.95 -7.01
CA GLN A 121 3.45 -13.37 -6.74
C GLN A 121 4.63 -14.26 -7.14
N ASN A 122 5.14 -14.14 -8.38
CA ASN A 122 6.28 -14.95 -8.85
C ASN A 122 7.52 -14.71 -7.98
N VAL A 123 7.76 -13.43 -7.61
CA VAL A 123 8.89 -13.08 -6.73
C VAL A 123 8.74 -13.78 -5.37
N MET A 124 7.55 -13.71 -4.77
CA MET A 124 7.30 -14.34 -3.47
C MET A 124 7.38 -15.86 -3.55
N ASP A 125 6.79 -16.51 -4.57
CA ASP A 125 6.89 -17.95 -4.80
C ASP A 125 8.36 -18.40 -4.85
N ASN A 126 9.18 -17.73 -5.66
CA ASN A 126 10.58 -18.08 -5.87
C ASN A 126 11.42 -17.87 -4.60
N LEU A 127 11.26 -16.71 -3.93
CA LEU A 127 12.10 -16.39 -2.77
C LEU A 127 11.71 -17.19 -1.53
N ILE A 128 10.42 -17.46 -1.31
CA ILE A 128 9.95 -18.33 -0.23
C ILE A 128 10.43 -19.76 -0.47
N TYR A 129 10.31 -20.27 -1.69
CA TYR A 129 10.79 -21.61 -2.05
C TYR A 129 12.28 -21.79 -1.77
N ARG A 130 13.11 -20.80 -2.08
CA ARG A 130 14.55 -20.83 -1.82
C ARG A 130 14.93 -20.43 -0.40
N ARG A 131 13.94 -20.13 0.47
CA ARG A 131 14.16 -19.69 1.85
C ARG A 131 15.00 -18.41 1.97
N GLU A 132 14.90 -17.53 0.99
CA GLU A 132 15.57 -16.23 0.98
C GLU A 132 14.72 -15.15 1.69
N ILE A 133 13.42 -15.41 1.82
CA ILE A 133 12.49 -14.64 2.66
C ILE A 133 11.60 -15.62 3.44
N PRO A 134 11.02 -15.20 4.58
CA PRO A 134 10.14 -16.06 5.36
C PRO A 134 8.86 -16.42 4.60
N VAL A 135 8.18 -17.50 5.04
CA VAL A 135 6.81 -17.79 4.61
C VAL A 135 5.93 -16.61 5.01
N MET A 136 5.31 -15.97 4.00
CA MET A 136 4.50 -14.77 4.23
C MET A 136 3.26 -14.72 3.37
N LEU A 137 2.21 -14.12 3.90
CA LEU A 137 1.04 -13.74 3.12
C LEU A 137 1.32 -12.43 2.39
N GLY A 138 0.88 -12.33 1.14
CA GLY A 138 0.87 -11.09 0.38
C GLY A 138 -0.54 -10.51 0.32
N VAL A 139 -0.71 -9.24 0.58
CA VAL A 139 -2.00 -8.57 0.40
C VAL A 139 -1.86 -7.50 -0.66
N PHE A 140 -2.72 -7.58 -1.68
CA PHE A 140 -2.77 -6.64 -2.79
C PHE A 140 -4.03 -5.78 -2.61
N ILE A 141 -3.88 -4.54 -2.16
CA ILE A 141 -5.01 -3.65 -1.89
C ILE A 141 -5.04 -2.49 -2.87
N ASN A 142 -6.21 -2.25 -3.45
CA ASN A 142 -6.47 -1.08 -4.29
C ASN A 142 -6.88 0.14 -3.45
N PRO A 143 -6.71 1.36 -3.97
CA PRO A 143 -7.21 2.56 -3.30
C PRO A 143 -8.73 2.52 -3.13
N GLY A 144 -9.23 3.23 -2.15
CA GLY A 144 -10.65 3.35 -1.88
C GLY A 144 -11.40 4.00 -3.05
N ARG A 145 -12.61 3.54 -3.28
CA ARG A 145 -13.54 4.06 -4.28
C ARG A 145 -14.97 3.99 -3.78
N ARG A 146 -15.84 4.82 -4.30
CA ARG A 146 -17.28 4.62 -4.11
C ARG A 146 -17.75 3.42 -4.93
N PRO A 147 -18.82 2.74 -4.53
CA PRO A 147 -19.33 1.55 -5.24
C PRO A 147 -19.64 1.78 -6.74
N ASP A 148 -19.99 3.01 -7.12
CA ASP A 148 -20.30 3.41 -8.50
C ASP A 148 -19.07 3.74 -9.37
N GLN A 149 -17.87 3.81 -8.78
CA GLN A 149 -16.63 4.11 -9.49
C GLN A 149 -15.96 2.85 -10.04
N VAL A 150 -15.23 3.04 -11.14
CA VAL A 150 -14.53 1.94 -11.81
C VAL A 150 -13.40 1.41 -10.91
N GLU A 151 -13.33 0.07 -10.82
CA GLU A 151 -12.24 -0.61 -10.11
C GLU A 151 -10.91 -0.45 -10.88
N PRO A 152 -9.84 -0.03 -10.22
CA PRO A 152 -8.51 -0.05 -10.83
C PRO A 152 -8.09 -1.46 -11.25
N SER A 153 -7.55 -1.56 -12.45
CA SER A 153 -7.04 -2.81 -13.01
C SER A 153 -5.86 -2.50 -13.95
N PRO A 154 -5.10 -3.50 -14.42
CA PRO A 154 -4.08 -3.28 -15.44
C PRO A 154 -4.63 -2.60 -16.69
N GLN A 155 -5.89 -2.83 -17.04
CA GLN A 155 -6.56 -2.24 -18.20
C GLN A 155 -7.08 -0.82 -17.95
N THR A 156 -7.57 -0.53 -16.74
CA THR A 156 -8.12 0.78 -16.36
C THR A 156 -7.11 1.70 -15.67
N GLY A 157 -5.94 1.17 -15.33
CA GLY A 157 -4.84 1.92 -14.74
C GLY A 157 -4.96 2.10 -13.22
N TRP A 158 -4.34 3.16 -12.71
CA TRP A 158 -4.14 3.39 -11.27
C TRP A 158 -5.38 3.86 -10.51
N GLY A 159 -6.45 4.25 -11.22
CA GLY A 159 -7.63 4.84 -10.61
C GLY A 159 -7.48 6.33 -10.26
N ASP A 160 -6.44 7.01 -10.78
CA ASP A 160 -6.31 8.46 -10.62
C ASP A 160 -7.52 9.17 -11.24
N GLY A 161 -8.17 10.05 -10.46
CA GLY A 161 -9.39 10.76 -10.87
C GLY A 161 -10.67 9.94 -10.88
N THR A 162 -10.61 8.61 -10.71
CA THR A 162 -11.77 7.71 -10.67
C THR A 162 -11.93 6.99 -9.33
N THR A 163 -11.03 7.23 -8.39
CA THR A 163 -11.03 6.67 -7.04
C THR A 163 -10.60 7.71 -6.03
N ASN A 164 -10.50 7.32 -4.76
CA ASN A 164 -10.00 8.16 -3.68
C ASN A 164 -8.46 8.19 -3.56
N ARG A 165 -7.76 7.55 -4.49
CA ARG A 165 -6.29 7.32 -4.45
C ARG A 165 -5.48 8.58 -4.13
N GLY A 166 -5.78 9.69 -4.79
CA GLY A 166 -5.02 10.93 -4.62
C GLY A 166 -5.10 11.48 -3.19
N ILE A 167 -6.26 11.36 -2.55
CA ILE A 167 -6.50 11.82 -1.19
C ILE A 167 -5.91 10.83 -0.18
N GLU A 168 -6.23 9.54 -0.32
CA GLU A 168 -5.80 8.51 0.63
C GLU A 168 -4.29 8.37 0.68
N TYR A 169 -3.65 8.34 -0.48
CA TYR A 169 -2.24 7.98 -0.57
C TYR A 169 -1.29 9.15 -0.40
N ASN A 170 -1.67 10.35 -0.86
CA ASN A 170 -0.75 11.50 -0.86
C ASN A 170 -0.91 12.44 0.33
N THR A 171 -1.97 12.28 1.16
CA THR A 171 -2.15 13.10 2.35
C THR A 171 -1.29 12.55 3.49
N PRO A 172 -0.36 13.34 4.03
CA PRO A 172 0.55 12.88 5.08
C PRO A 172 -0.11 12.97 6.47
N ASP A 173 -1.21 12.23 6.65
CA ASP A 173 -1.98 12.09 7.90
C ASP A 173 -2.10 10.63 8.33
N ASP A 174 -2.88 10.36 9.38
CA ASP A 174 -3.06 9.01 9.91
C ASP A 174 -4.35 8.31 9.44
N LYS A 175 -5.12 8.90 8.51
CA LYS A 175 -6.38 8.30 8.06
C LYS A 175 -6.17 7.02 7.26
N TYR A 176 -5.30 7.07 6.24
CA TYR A 176 -5.00 5.86 5.47
C TYR A 176 -4.29 4.78 6.31
N PRO A 177 -3.34 5.10 7.19
CA PRO A 177 -2.84 4.17 8.18
C PRO A 177 -3.93 3.41 8.95
N ARG A 178 -5.04 4.06 9.31
CA ARG A 178 -6.17 3.41 9.99
C ARG A 178 -6.90 2.41 9.11
N VAL A 179 -7.07 2.68 7.81
CA VAL A 179 -7.63 1.68 6.86
C VAL A 179 -6.84 0.38 6.94
N ILE A 180 -5.51 0.47 6.95
CA ILE A 180 -4.66 -0.71 6.98
C ILE A 180 -4.70 -1.39 8.36
N THR A 181 -4.53 -0.64 9.45
CA THR A 181 -4.33 -1.25 10.77
C THR A 181 -5.63 -1.52 11.54
N GLU A 182 -6.70 -0.75 11.30
CA GLU A 182 -7.95 -0.86 12.04
C GLU A 182 -9.07 -1.54 11.22
N GLU A 183 -8.93 -1.63 9.89
CA GLU A 183 -9.94 -2.24 9.02
C GLU A 183 -9.39 -3.50 8.31
N LEU A 184 -8.30 -3.40 7.55
CA LEU A 184 -7.75 -4.51 6.79
C LEU A 184 -7.14 -5.60 7.70
N MET A 185 -6.24 -5.25 8.62
CA MET A 185 -5.58 -6.25 9.46
C MET A 185 -6.56 -7.06 10.31
N PRO A 186 -7.59 -6.47 10.96
CA PRO A 186 -8.61 -7.26 11.65
C PRO A 186 -9.38 -8.21 10.74
N ALA A 187 -9.64 -7.84 9.48
CA ALA A 187 -10.27 -8.74 8.51
C ALA A 187 -9.37 -9.93 8.18
N LEU A 188 -8.08 -9.68 7.95
CA LEU A 188 -7.10 -10.74 7.67
C LEU A 188 -6.91 -11.71 8.83
N TYR A 189 -6.89 -11.23 10.06
CA TYR A 189 -6.70 -12.05 11.27
C TYR A 189 -7.86 -13.02 11.54
N LYS A 190 -9.03 -12.84 10.92
CA LYS A 190 -10.15 -13.78 11.02
C LYS A 190 -9.88 -15.07 10.27
N ASP A 191 -9.19 -14.96 9.12
CA ASP A 191 -9.05 -16.06 8.17
C ASP A 191 -7.64 -16.65 8.13
N TYR A 192 -6.63 -15.89 8.64
CA TYR A 192 -5.23 -16.25 8.53
C TYR A 192 -4.48 -16.12 9.85
N ASN A 193 -3.60 -17.08 10.12
CA ASN A 193 -2.65 -17.02 11.23
C ASN A 193 -1.44 -16.16 10.80
N ILE A 194 -1.51 -14.87 11.12
CA ILE A 194 -0.46 -13.89 10.83
C ILE A 194 0.24 -13.55 12.15
N SER A 195 1.56 -13.44 12.12
CA SER A 195 2.37 -12.98 13.25
C SER A 195 1.81 -11.66 13.82
N LYS A 196 1.95 -11.45 15.11
CA LYS A 196 1.62 -10.18 15.77
C LYS A 196 2.85 -9.29 15.95
N ASP A 197 4.03 -9.82 15.62
CA ASP A 197 5.27 -9.07 15.70
C ASP A 197 5.36 -8.07 14.53
N PRO A 198 5.47 -6.76 14.78
CA PRO A 198 5.60 -5.77 13.72
C PRO A 198 6.88 -5.94 12.88
N GLU A 199 7.92 -6.64 13.38
CA GLU A 199 9.10 -7.02 12.58
C GLU A 199 8.75 -8.04 11.48
N GLN A 200 7.62 -8.73 11.60
CA GLN A 200 7.12 -9.66 10.59
C GLN A 200 6.18 -9.01 9.59
N HIS A 201 6.03 -7.68 9.61
CA HIS A 201 5.14 -6.96 8.72
C HIS A 201 5.88 -5.96 7.85
N GLY A 202 5.68 -6.09 6.54
CA GLY A 202 6.14 -5.16 5.52
C GLY A 202 4.99 -4.53 4.75
N ILE A 203 5.25 -3.36 4.21
CA ILE A 203 4.29 -2.63 3.37
C ILE A 203 5.04 -1.95 2.23
N GLY A 204 4.46 -1.93 1.04
CA GLY A 204 5.13 -1.38 -0.12
C GLY A 204 4.17 -0.82 -1.16
N GLY A 205 4.74 -0.08 -2.09
CA GLY A 205 3.98 0.51 -3.18
C GLY A 205 4.84 1.23 -4.20
N SER A 206 4.18 1.75 -5.21
CA SER A 206 4.78 2.53 -6.28
C SER A 206 4.16 3.91 -6.35
N SER A 207 4.98 4.95 -6.56
CA SER A 207 4.50 6.33 -6.72
C SER A 207 3.69 6.78 -5.48
N SER A 208 2.42 7.16 -5.65
CA SER A 208 1.54 7.47 -4.52
C SER A 208 1.35 6.28 -3.57
N GLY A 209 1.38 5.04 -4.08
CA GLY A 209 1.34 3.85 -3.23
C GLY A 209 2.56 3.71 -2.33
N ALA A 210 3.74 4.20 -2.78
CA ALA A 210 4.97 4.16 -1.98
C ALA A 210 4.93 5.16 -0.81
N ILE A 211 4.45 6.37 -1.02
CA ILE A 211 4.29 7.33 0.08
C ILE A 211 3.20 6.87 1.06
N ALA A 212 2.12 6.24 0.58
CA ALA A 212 1.10 5.65 1.44
C ALA A 212 1.69 4.55 2.32
N ALA A 213 2.51 3.65 1.74
CA ALA A 213 3.21 2.60 2.48
C ALA A 213 4.14 3.19 3.55
N PHE A 214 4.90 4.24 3.20
CA PHE A 214 5.75 4.94 4.16
C PHE A 214 4.92 5.58 5.27
N ALA A 215 3.81 6.25 4.95
CA ALA A 215 2.92 6.87 5.92
C ALA A 215 2.37 5.84 6.93
N VAL A 216 1.96 4.65 6.46
CA VAL A 216 1.50 3.57 7.36
C VAL A 216 2.58 3.15 8.34
N ALA A 217 3.79 2.86 7.89
CA ALA A 217 4.88 2.47 8.79
C ALA A 217 5.32 3.64 9.69
N TRP A 218 5.28 4.87 9.19
CA TRP A 218 5.63 6.06 9.96
C TRP A 218 4.66 6.34 11.10
N GLU A 219 3.34 6.25 10.84
CA GLU A 219 2.30 6.52 11.84
C GLU A 219 2.00 5.30 12.72
N ARG A 220 2.27 4.08 12.24
CA ARG A 220 1.99 2.81 12.93
C ARG A 220 3.21 1.89 12.99
N PRO A 221 4.36 2.32 13.55
CA PRO A 221 5.57 1.50 13.64
C PRO A 221 5.43 0.29 14.58
N ASN A 222 4.35 0.26 15.38
CA ASN A 222 3.93 -0.88 16.18
C ASN A 222 3.14 -1.93 15.39
N HIS A 223 2.86 -1.67 14.11
CA HIS A 223 2.24 -2.62 13.19
C HIS A 223 3.14 -2.96 12.01
N PHE A 224 3.84 -1.99 11.43
CA PHE A 224 4.69 -2.19 10.24
C PHE A 224 6.07 -1.59 10.44
N ARG A 225 7.11 -2.39 10.13
CA ARG A 225 8.51 -1.96 10.29
C ARG A 225 9.34 -2.04 9.03
N LYS A 226 8.83 -2.61 7.94
CA LYS A 226 9.54 -2.75 6.67
C LYS A 226 8.80 -2.01 5.56
N VAL A 227 9.49 -1.10 4.87
CA VAL A 227 8.91 -0.25 3.82
C VAL A 227 9.63 -0.46 2.50
N LEU A 228 8.88 -0.81 1.46
CA LEU A 228 9.32 -0.87 0.07
C LEU A 228 8.76 0.34 -0.68
N SER A 229 9.63 1.21 -1.19
CA SER A 229 9.26 2.41 -1.92
C SER A 229 9.85 2.43 -3.32
N ASN A 230 9.00 2.26 -4.33
CA ASN A 230 9.37 2.41 -5.73
C ASN A 230 8.85 3.74 -6.27
N VAL A 231 9.72 4.59 -6.83
CA VAL A 231 9.44 5.93 -7.40
C VAL A 231 8.50 6.76 -6.52
N GLY A 232 8.78 6.80 -5.22
CA GLY A 232 7.86 7.33 -4.20
C GLY A 232 7.48 8.79 -4.41
N SER A 233 6.18 9.11 -4.29
CA SER A 233 5.65 10.46 -4.46
C SER A 233 5.84 11.33 -3.22
N PHE A 234 7.08 11.41 -2.68
CA PHE A 234 7.42 12.31 -1.56
C PHE A 234 7.46 13.79 -2.02
N VAL A 235 6.52 14.17 -2.84
CA VAL A 235 6.42 15.45 -3.52
C VAL A 235 5.15 16.19 -3.12
N ASN A 236 5.01 17.43 -3.57
CA ASN A 236 3.84 18.25 -3.28
C ASN A 236 2.64 17.90 -4.17
N LEU A 237 2.04 16.71 -3.98
CA LEU A 237 0.72 16.38 -4.50
C LEU A 237 -0.38 16.73 -3.48
N GLN A 238 -0.22 16.32 -2.22
CA GLN A 238 -1.08 16.64 -1.08
C GLN A 238 -0.23 16.93 0.17
N GLY A 239 0.99 17.44 -0.02
CA GLY A 239 1.89 17.78 1.09
C GLY A 239 2.96 16.74 1.42
N GLY A 240 3.09 15.65 0.65
CA GLY A 240 4.03 14.55 0.94
C GLY A 240 5.51 14.93 1.03
N TYR A 241 5.90 16.08 0.48
CA TYR A 241 7.28 16.62 0.56
C TYR A 241 7.74 16.96 1.98
N VAL A 242 6.86 16.89 2.97
CA VAL A 242 7.19 17.18 4.39
C VAL A 242 7.90 16.05 5.10
N TYR A 243 7.95 14.84 4.55
CA TYR A 243 8.52 13.69 5.24
C TYR A 243 10.01 13.80 5.56
N PRO A 244 10.90 14.34 4.69
CA PRO A 244 12.30 14.54 5.06
C PRO A 244 12.46 15.39 6.34
N GLU A 245 11.72 16.48 6.47
CA GLU A 245 11.73 17.34 7.64
C GLU A 245 11.12 16.66 8.87
N ARG A 246 10.02 15.91 8.70
CA ARG A 246 9.42 15.12 9.79
C ARG A 246 10.39 14.07 10.32
N VAL A 247 11.13 13.39 9.45
CA VAL A 247 12.16 12.44 9.85
C VAL A 247 13.23 13.11 10.70
N LEU A 248 13.74 14.26 10.26
CA LEU A 248 14.77 14.99 10.99
C LEU A 248 14.30 15.53 12.35
N ALA A 249 13.04 15.99 12.43
CA ALA A 249 12.45 16.59 13.63
C ALA A 249 11.94 15.57 14.66
N SER A 250 11.73 14.31 14.26
CA SER A 250 11.15 13.28 15.14
C SER A 250 12.23 12.41 15.77
N GLU A 251 11.88 11.73 16.86
CA GLU A 251 12.66 10.59 17.35
C GLU A 251 12.71 9.48 16.31
N LYS A 252 13.81 8.71 16.32
CA LYS A 252 13.97 7.58 15.40
C LYS A 252 12.91 6.52 15.67
N LYS A 253 12.15 6.17 14.64
CA LYS A 253 11.19 5.07 14.68
C LYS A 253 11.86 3.76 14.26
N PRO A 254 11.40 2.60 14.76
CA PRO A 254 12.02 1.31 14.43
C PRO A 254 11.53 0.80 13.05
N ILE A 255 11.79 1.56 12.00
CA ILE A 255 11.42 1.18 10.63
C ILE A 255 12.66 1.02 9.76
N ARG A 256 12.58 0.08 8.81
CA ARG A 256 13.57 -0.19 7.76
C ARG A 256 12.97 0.21 6.42
N VAL A 257 13.73 0.90 5.58
CA VAL A 257 13.21 1.48 4.34
C VAL A 257 14.11 1.15 3.16
N PHE A 258 13.56 0.57 2.09
CA PHE A 258 14.23 0.48 0.80
C PHE A 258 13.59 1.48 -0.18
N LEU A 259 14.41 2.37 -0.74
CA LEU A 259 14.00 3.37 -1.71
C LEU A 259 14.57 3.02 -3.09
N CYS A 260 13.75 3.09 -4.14
CA CYS A 260 14.30 3.11 -5.49
C CYS A 260 13.63 4.17 -6.34
N ASP A 261 14.42 4.80 -7.22
CA ASP A 261 13.95 5.85 -8.12
C ASP A 261 14.92 6.03 -9.30
N GLY A 262 14.53 6.85 -10.27
CA GLY A 262 15.31 7.18 -11.44
C GLY A 262 15.61 8.65 -11.61
N ARG A 263 16.82 8.96 -12.08
CA ARG A 263 17.25 10.34 -12.36
C ARG A 263 16.41 11.03 -13.43
N ASN A 264 15.71 10.28 -14.29
CA ASN A 264 14.81 10.79 -15.31
C ASN A 264 13.34 10.77 -14.87
N ASP A 265 13.06 10.60 -13.58
CA ASP A 265 11.71 10.73 -13.04
C ASP A 265 11.20 12.19 -13.21
N ASN A 266 9.96 12.44 -12.90
CA ASN A 266 9.32 13.74 -13.02
C ASN A 266 10.13 14.83 -12.31
N ARG A 267 10.60 15.84 -13.08
CA ARG A 267 11.61 16.82 -12.68
C ARG A 267 11.04 18.08 -12.00
N GLY A 268 9.75 18.11 -11.69
CA GLY A 268 9.15 19.30 -11.06
C GLY A 268 9.06 20.54 -11.95
N LEU A 269 9.14 20.39 -13.26
CA LEU A 269 8.94 21.51 -14.19
C LEU A 269 7.45 21.85 -14.30
N ARG A 270 7.12 23.11 -14.10
CA ARG A 270 5.76 23.64 -14.25
C ARG A 270 5.53 24.14 -15.67
N ALA A 271 4.26 24.40 -16.02
CA ALA A 271 3.92 25.14 -17.22
C ALA A 271 4.70 26.49 -17.24
N GLY A 272 5.37 26.78 -18.37
CA GLY A 272 6.27 27.95 -18.46
C GLY A 272 7.72 27.68 -18.05
N GLY A 273 8.10 26.46 -17.70
CA GLY A 273 9.48 26.03 -17.45
C GLY A 273 10.05 26.37 -16.07
N ALA A 274 9.26 26.93 -15.16
CA ALA A 274 9.69 27.16 -13.79
C ALA A 274 9.91 25.87 -13.04
N TYR A 275 11.04 25.72 -12.36
CA TYR A 275 11.36 24.57 -11.53
C TYR A 275 10.76 24.69 -10.13
N ASP A 276 10.12 23.63 -9.68
CA ASP A 276 9.60 23.48 -8.32
C ASP A 276 10.22 22.22 -7.69
N GLU A 277 11.21 22.40 -6.83
CA GLU A 277 11.91 21.29 -6.15
C GLU A 277 10.96 20.37 -5.36
N LYS A 278 9.86 20.94 -4.83
CA LYS A 278 8.85 20.16 -4.10
C LYS A 278 8.06 19.22 -5.00
N ARG A 279 8.23 19.32 -6.31
CA ARG A 279 7.62 18.47 -7.34
C ARG A 279 8.64 17.67 -8.15
N ASP A 280 9.91 17.67 -7.76
CA ASP A 280 10.96 16.84 -8.35
C ASP A 280 11.03 15.50 -7.57
N TRP A 281 10.56 14.41 -8.19
CA TRP A 281 10.48 13.10 -7.54
C TRP A 281 11.85 12.60 -7.10
N PHE A 282 12.82 12.54 -8.02
CA PHE A 282 14.15 12.04 -7.70
C PHE A 282 14.82 12.88 -6.60
N TYR A 283 14.74 14.19 -6.70
CA TYR A 283 15.28 15.09 -5.67
C TYR A 283 14.67 14.82 -4.29
N GLN A 284 13.34 14.68 -4.20
CA GLN A 284 12.64 14.43 -2.95
C GLN A 284 12.93 13.04 -2.37
N ASN A 285 13.05 12.00 -3.22
CA ASN A 285 13.48 10.68 -2.77
C ASN A 285 14.92 10.72 -2.22
N VAL A 286 15.84 11.44 -2.85
CA VAL A 286 17.21 11.66 -2.34
C VAL A 286 17.20 12.44 -1.02
N ARG A 287 16.34 13.44 -0.87
CA ARG A 287 16.18 14.18 0.40
C ARG A 287 15.69 13.25 1.53
N LEU A 288 14.71 12.41 1.27
CA LEU A 288 14.20 11.46 2.24
C LEU A 288 15.30 10.46 2.63
N MET A 289 16.03 9.90 1.65
CA MET A 289 17.15 9.00 1.91
C MET A 289 18.20 9.67 2.82
N LYS A 290 18.60 10.91 2.53
CA LYS A 290 19.55 11.65 3.34
C LYS A 290 19.06 11.88 4.77
N ALA A 291 17.78 12.26 4.94
CA ALA A 291 17.18 12.46 6.25
C ALA A 291 17.16 11.15 7.08
N LEU A 292 16.77 10.05 6.46
CA LEU A 292 16.79 8.72 7.09
C LEU A 292 18.20 8.31 7.49
N THR A 293 19.18 8.48 6.59
CA THR A 293 20.58 8.15 6.86
C THR A 293 21.14 9.01 8.02
N GLN A 294 20.90 10.32 8.00
CA GLN A 294 21.34 11.24 9.04
C GLN A 294 20.78 10.87 10.43
N LYS A 295 19.54 10.37 10.48
CA LYS A 295 18.90 9.91 11.72
C LYS A 295 19.29 8.47 12.09
N GLY A 296 20.18 7.83 11.32
CA GLY A 296 20.66 6.47 11.58
C GLY A 296 19.60 5.38 11.38
N TYR A 297 18.64 5.59 10.48
CA TYR A 297 17.69 4.54 10.09
C TYR A 297 18.41 3.43 9.33
N ASP A 298 17.84 2.23 9.37
CA ASP A 298 18.20 1.13 8.49
C ASP A 298 17.57 1.40 7.12
N VAL A 299 18.35 2.01 6.24
CA VAL A 299 17.92 2.45 4.91
C VAL A 299 18.84 1.92 3.82
N ASN A 300 18.24 1.40 2.75
CA ASN A 300 18.95 1.09 1.51
C ASN A 300 18.28 1.79 0.34
N TYR A 301 19.01 1.94 -0.75
CA TYR A 301 18.48 2.62 -1.93
C TYR A 301 19.15 2.14 -3.21
N SER A 302 18.41 2.25 -4.31
CA SER A 302 18.93 1.99 -5.64
C SER A 302 18.47 3.08 -6.61
N TRP A 303 19.41 3.80 -7.18
CA TRP A 303 19.16 4.87 -8.12
C TRP A 303 19.54 4.44 -9.55
N SER A 304 18.66 4.73 -10.49
CA SER A 304 18.86 4.37 -11.89
C SER A 304 18.61 5.55 -12.82
N MET A 305 18.50 5.29 -14.11
CA MET A 305 18.17 6.29 -15.13
C MET A 305 16.71 6.18 -15.61
N ASN A 306 15.87 5.40 -14.91
CA ASN A 306 14.48 5.21 -15.33
C ASN A 306 13.66 6.50 -15.30
N LEU A 307 12.62 6.51 -16.12
CA LEU A 307 11.49 7.44 -16.03
C LEU A 307 10.55 7.02 -14.89
N HIS A 308 9.58 7.88 -14.54
CA HIS A 308 8.52 7.52 -13.61
C HIS A 308 7.80 6.26 -14.07
N GLY A 309 7.91 5.16 -13.30
CA GLY A 309 7.28 3.89 -13.66
C GLY A 309 7.82 2.70 -12.89
N GLN A 310 7.36 1.51 -13.29
CA GLN A 310 7.55 0.28 -12.51
C GLN A 310 8.68 -0.60 -13.01
N LYS A 311 9.17 -0.42 -14.24
CA LYS A 311 10.11 -1.37 -14.88
C LYS A 311 11.38 -1.59 -14.08
N PHE A 312 12.01 -0.51 -13.61
CA PHE A 312 13.20 -0.65 -12.77
C PHE A 312 12.86 -1.27 -11.43
N GLY A 313 11.81 -0.78 -10.78
CA GLY A 313 11.33 -1.34 -9.50
C GLY A 313 11.02 -2.83 -9.59
N GLY A 314 10.38 -3.27 -10.69
CA GLY A 314 10.09 -4.69 -10.93
C GLY A 314 11.36 -5.52 -11.16
N MET A 315 12.33 -4.97 -11.89
CA MET A 315 13.63 -5.64 -12.10
C MET A 315 14.36 -5.93 -10.78
N ILE A 316 14.28 -4.99 -9.81
CA ILE A 316 14.97 -5.12 -8.53
C ILE A 316 14.05 -5.54 -7.37
N LEU A 317 12.77 -5.83 -7.63
CA LEU A 317 11.83 -6.25 -6.59
C LEU A 317 12.35 -7.45 -5.77
N PRO A 318 12.95 -8.50 -6.38
CA PRO A 318 13.54 -9.58 -5.62
C PRO A 318 14.61 -9.11 -4.63
N GLU A 319 15.48 -8.19 -5.03
CA GLU A 319 16.55 -7.65 -4.18
C GLU A 319 15.99 -6.79 -3.05
N MET A 320 14.96 -5.97 -3.33
CA MET A 320 14.28 -5.20 -2.31
C MET A 320 13.65 -6.10 -1.26
N MET A 321 12.99 -7.19 -1.68
CA MET A 321 12.40 -8.18 -0.77
C MET A 321 13.47 -8.89 0.07
N ARG A 322 14.56 -9.39 -0.52
CA ARG A 322 15.68 -10.01 0.22
C ARG A 322 16.23 -9.07 1.27
N TRP A 323 16.49 -7.84 0.89
CA TRP A 323 17.10 -6.87 1.81
C TRP A 323 16.16 -6.52 2.98
N LEU A 324 14.88 -6.30 2.71
CA LEU A 324 13.89 -5.99 3.74
C LEU A 324 13.71 -7.15 4.73
N TRP A 325 13.76 -8.38 4.26
CA TRP A 325 13.50 -9.59 5.03
C TRP A 325 14.76 -10.37 5.44
N ARG A 326 15.97 -9.79 5.26
CA ARG A 326 17.26 -10.45 5.51
C ARG A 326 17.43 -11.03 6.93
N ASP A 327 16.73 -10.49 7.92
CA ASP A 327 16.75 -10.96 9.30
C ASP A 327 15.43 -11.67 9.67
N GLY A 328 14.57 -11.94 8.70
CA GLY A 328 13.31 -12.62 8.91
C GLY A 328 13.50 -14.10 9.23
N PRO A 329 12.60 -14.71 10.01
CA PRO A 329 12.66 -16.13 10.28
C PRO A 329 12.43 -16.91 8.98
N VAL A 330 13.37 -17.77 8.63
CA VAL A 330 13.18 -18.75 7.56
C VAL A 330 13.01 -20.12 8.17
N SER A 331 12.06 -20.90 7.66
CA SER A 331 11.84 -22.25 8.14
C SER A 331 13.03 -23.15 7.81
N THR A 332 13.36 -24.01 8.74
CA THR A 332 14.32 -25.11 8.55
C THR A 332 13.62 -26.44 8.25
N ASP A 333 12.29 -26.48 8.26
CA ASP A 333 11.51 -27.67 7.93
C ASP A 333 11.68 -28.02 6.44
N PRO A 334 12.20 -29.21 6.08
CA PRO A 334 12.35 -29.62 4.69
C PRO A 334 11.01 -29.70 3.95
N ASN A 335 9.87 -29.86 4.66
CA ASN A 335 8.56 -29.92 4.04
C ASN A 335 8.05 -28.55 3.56
N ASP A 336 8.63 -27.44 3.99
CA ASP A 336 8.26 -26.11 3.50
C ASP A 336 8.56 -25.91 2.02
N MET A 337 9.42 -26.76 1.46
CA MET A 337 9.75 -26.78 0.03
C MET A 337 8.73 -27.57 -0.82
N VAL A 338 7.73 -28.17 -0.18
CA VAL A 338 6.77 -29.08 -0.82
C VAL A 338 5.37 -28.46 -0.77
N GLU A 339 4.55 -28.69 -1.80
CA GLU A 339 3.15 -28.30 -1.78
C GLU A 339 2.44 -28.90 -0.55
N ARG A 340 1.55 -28.11 0.04
CA ARG A 340 0.83 -28.46 1.26
C ARG A 340 0.09 -29.81 1.14
N SER A 341 -0.45 -30.12 -0.04
CA SER A 341 -1.12 -31.40 -0.32
C SER A 341 -0.20 -32.62 -0.19
N LEU A 342 1.12 -32.42 -0.31
CA LEU A 342 2.14 -33.45 -0.23
C LEU A 342 2.80 -33.52 1.17
N ARG A 343 2.50 -32.55 2.06
CA ARG A 343 3.02 -32.56 3.42
C ARG A 343 2.39 -33.71 4.21
N GLN A 344 3.18 -34.37 5.03
CA GLN A 344 2.65 -35.35 5.98
C GLN A 344 1.76 -34.63 7.00
N PRO A 345 0.58 -35.15 7.30
CA PRO A 345 -0.24 -34.62 8.37
C PRO A 345 0.55 -34.67 9.69
N PRO A 346 0.42 -33.63 10.56
CA PRO A 346 1.09 -33.66 11.86
C PRO A 346 0.74 -34.95 12.59
N ALA A 347 1.75 -35.58 13.19
CA ALA A 347 1.55 -36.78 13.99
C ALA A 347 0.47 -36.47 15.05
N LYS A 348 -0.60 -37.26 15.05
CA LYS A 348 -1.63 -37.14 16.09
C LYS A 348 -0.95 -37.41 17.43
N LYS A 349 -0.94 -36.42 18.32
CA LYS A 349 -0.52 -36.59 19.72
C LYS A 349 -1.54 -37.38 20.47
#